data_1219075f9909fdfd146f59a4444d39ae
#
_entry.id   1219075f9909fdfd146f59a4444d39ae
#
_cell.length_a   1.000
_cell.length_b   1.000
_cell.length_c   1.000
_cell.angle_alpha   90.00
_cell.angle_beta   90.00
_cell.angle_gamma   90.00
#
_symmetry.space_group_name_H-M   'P 1'
#
loop_
_entity.id
_entity.type
_entity.pdbx_description
1 polymer ?
#
loop_
_entity_poly.entity_id
_entity_poly.type
_entity_poly.pdbx_seq_one_letter_code
_entity_poly.pdbx_strand_id
1 'polypeptide(L)'
;MRVLITGTSRGIGRAIAIKFLNEGHEVYGMDREASSIFEYTTYHHILCDVRDKDKFPHFGFNFDVIINNAGTQNEDDININLRGVLNITEHYLSDDIKSVLMIGSASAHSGDEFPEYVASKSGLLGYTKNVARRIAHLQATCNSLDFGGVFTELNRPILDDEDCWKKIMAVTPMKRWMEPEEAAEWAYFVTVINKGMTGECLWINNGEGLINNFIFPGYSK
;
A
#
# COMPACT_ATOMS: atom_id res chain seq x y z
N MET A 1 -13.91 0.46 -14.19
CA MET A 1 -12.62 -0.26 -14.29
C MET A 1 -12.68 -1.52 -13.46
N ARG A 2 -11.89 -2.53 -13.84
CA ARG A 2 -11.65 -3.72 -13.04
C ARG A 2 -10.37 -3.55 -12.25
N VAL A 3 -10.48 -3.67 -10.94
CA VAL A 3 -9.39 -3.35 -10.01
C VAL A 3 -9.06 -4.58 -9.16
N LEU A 4 -7.83 -5.05 -9.22
CA LEU A 4 -7.32 -6.08 -8.32
C LEU A 4 -6.67 -5.42 -7.12
N ILE A 5 -7.08 -5.80 -5.91
CA ILE A 5 -6.54 -5.29 -4.65
C ILE A 5 -6.18 -6.46 -3.76
N THR A 6 -4.97 -6.51 -3.24
CA THR A 6 -4.57 -7.55 -2.29
C THR A 6 -4.68 -7.06 -0.84
N GLY A 7 -5.06 -7.95 0.10
CA GLY A 7 -5.20 -7.62 1.52
C GLY A 7 -6.46 -6.81 1.85
N THR A 8 -7.63 -7.20 1.32
CA THR A 8 -8.86 -6.42 1.40
C THR A 8 -9.77 -6.73 2.59
N SER A 9 -9.41 -7.69 3.43
CA SER A 9 -10.30 -8.10 4.54
C SER A 9 -10.29 -7.12 5.71
N ARG A 10 -9.26 -6.27 5.84
CA ARG A 10 -9.13 -5.28 6.91
C ARG A 10 -8.23 -4.09 6.52
N GLY A 11 -8.15 -3.10 7.41
CA GLY A 11 -7.21 -1.97 7.35
C GLY A 11 -7.25 -1.19 6.04
N ILE A 12 -6.08 -0.78 5.57
CA ILE A 12 -5.91 0.07 4.38
C ILE A 12 -6.52 -0.59 3.13
N GLY A 13 -6.28 -1.89 2.91
CA GLY A 13 -6.79 -2.58 1.73
C GLY A 13 -8.32 -2.65 1.68
N ARG A 14 -8.98 -2.82 2.83
CA ARG A 14 -10.44 -2.75 2.93
C ARG A 14 -10.96 -1.34 2.61
N ALA A 15 -10.34 -0.31 3.16
CA ALA A 15 -10.71 1.07 2.89
C ALA A 15 -10.53 1.43 1.41
N ILE A 16 -9.43 1.01 0.79
CA ILE A 16 -9.21 1.19 -0.66
C ILE A 16 -10.31 0.48 -1.46
N ALA A 17 -10.62 -0.78 -1.13
CA ALA A 17 -11.66 -1.53 -1.84
C ALA A 17 -13.01 -0.82 -1.76
N ILE A 18 -13.43 -0.34 -0.58
CA ILE A 18 -14.67 0.40 -0.38
C ILE A 18 -14.66 1.72 -1.16
N LYS A 19 -13.55 2.46 -1.16
CA LYS A 19 -13.42 3.70 -1.95
C LYS A 19 -13.67 3.44 -3.43
N PHE A 20 -13.02 2.43 -4.03
CA PHE A 20 -13.19 2.10 -5.44
C PHE A 20 -14.62 1.63 -5.76
N LEU A 21 -15.25 0.86 -4.86
CA LEU A 21 -16.64 0.42 -5.00
C LEU A 21 -17.61 1.61 -4.99
N ASN A 22 -17.42 2.56 -4.08
CA ASN A 22 -18.22 3.79 -4.00
C ASN A 22 -18.09 4.67 -5.24
N GLU A 23 -16.94 4.62 -5.92
CA GLU A 23 -16.69 5.32 -7.19
C GLU A 23 -17.18 4.51 -8.43
N GLY A 24 -17.92 3.42 -8.21
CA GLY A 24 -18.56 2.63 -9.27
C GLY A 24 -17.61 1.70 -10.02
N HIS A 25 -16.51 1.27 -9.42
CA HIS A 25 -15.60 0.30 -10.00
C HIS A 25 -15.94 -1.13 -9.60
N GLU A 26 -15.52 -2.10 -10.40
CA GLU A 26 -15.58 -3.52 -10.10
C GLU A 26 -14.28 -3.93 -9.41
N VAL A 27 -14.37 -4.45 -8.18
CA VAL A 27 -13.21 -4.74 -7.32
C VAL A 27 -13.09 -6.24 -7.10
N TYR A 28 -11.91 -6.75 -7.38
CA TYR A 28 -11.47 -8.10 -7.10
C TYR A 28 -10.50 -8.06 -5.93
N GLY A 29 -11.01 -8.39 -4.75
CA GLY A 29 -10.23 -8.38 -3.50
C GLY A 29 -9.61 -9.72 -3.22
N MET A 30 -8.29 -9.83 -3.22
CA MET A 30 -7.57 -11.06 -2.89
C MET A 30 -7.05 -10.99 -1.45
N ASP A 31 -7.42 -11.98 -0.64
CA ASP A 31 -6.96 -12.08 0.75
C ASP A 31 -6.86 -13.55 1.18
N ARG A 32 -5.99 -13.84 2.15
CA ARG A 32 -5.93 -15.15 2.80
C ARG A 32 -7.07 -15.36 3.83
N GLU A 33 -7.72 -14.29 4.24
CA GLU A 33 -8.86 -14.30 5.17
C GLU A 33 -10.18 -14.12 4.42
N ALA A 34 -11.29 -14.52 5.04
CA ALA A 34 -12.62 -14.32 4.49
C ALA A 34 -12.94 -12.82 4.35
N SER A 35 -13.79 -12.48 3.38
CA SER A 35 -14.24 -11.11 3.18
C SER A 35 -15.00 -10.55 4.38
N SER A 36 -14.80 -9.25 4.61
CA SER A 36 -15.63 -8.42 5.48
C SER A 36 -16.49 -7.40 4.69
N ILE A 37 -16.48 -7.51 3.35
CA ILE A 37 -17.23 -6.61 2.44
C ILE A 37 -18.36 -7.41 1.82
N PHE A 38 -19.60 -7.13 2.19
CA PHE A 38 -20.77 -7.89 1.77
C PHE A 38 -21.83 -7.02 1.07
N GLU A 39 -21.75 -5.71 1.16
CA GLU A 39 -22.81 -4.78 0.73
C GLU A 39 -22.76 -4.45 -0.76
N TYR A 40 -21.68 -4.82 -1.47
CA TYR A 40 -21.44 -4.44 -2.85
C TYR A 40 -21.50 -5.63 -3.79
N THR A 41 -22.43 -5.61 -4.75
CA THR A 41 -22.57 -6.66 -5.79
C THR A 41 -21.41 -6.65 -6.79
N THR A 42 -20.65 -5.56 -6.88
CA THR A 42 -19.47 -5.40 -7.73
C THR A 42 -18.14 -5.72 -6.99
N TYR A 43 -18.23 -6.27 -5.78
CA TYR A 43 -17.08 -6.81 -5.06
C TYR A 43 -16.99 -8.32 -5.21
N HIS A 44 -15.84 -8.79 -5.64
CA HIS A 44 -15.55 -10.22 -5.82
C HIS A 44 -14.38 -10.62 -4.92
N HIS A 45 -14.65 -11.44 -3.91
CA HIS A 45 -13.61 -11.91 -3.00
C HIS A 45 -12.90 -13.14 -3.54
N ILE A 46 -11.57 -13.13 -3.48
CA ILE A 46 -10.68 -14.23 -3.87
C ILE A 46 -9.93 -14.69 -2.62
N LEU A 47 -10.28 -15.85 -2.11
CA LEU A 47 -9.58 -16.44 -0.97
C LEU A 47 -8.26 -17.07 -1.44
N CYS A 48 -7.16 -16.34 -1.33
CA CYS A 48 -5.85 -16.77 -1.80
C CYS A 48 -4.73 -16.04 -1.07
N ASP A 49 -3.66 -16.76 -0.76
CA ASP A 49 -2.43 -16.17 -0.22
C ASP A 49 -1.53 -15.70 -1.37
N VAL A 50 -0.97 -14.48 -1.28
CA VAL A 50 -0.06 -13.89 -2.29
C VAL A 50 1.24 -14.68 -2.47
N ARG A 51 1.57 -15.58 -1.55
CA ARG A 51 2.71 -16.51 -1.67
C ARG A 51 2.42 -17.70 -2.58
N ASP A 52 1.15 -18.08 -2.72
CA ASP A 52 0.70 -19.31 -3.40
C ASP A 52 0.43 -19.05 -4.89
N LYS A 53 1.47 -18.66 -5.65
CA LYS A 53 1.37 -18.32 -7.07
C LYS A 53 0.63 -19.35 -7.92
N ASP A 54 0.78 -20.62 -7.61
CA ASP A 54 0.16 -21.72 -8.35
C ASP A 54 -1.37 -21.81 -8.13
N LYS A 55 -1.89 -21.11 -7.12
CA LYS A 55 -3.32 -21.03 -6.81
C LYS A 55 -3.99 -19.76 -7.33
N PHE A 56 -3.26 -18.89 -8.02
CA PHE A 56 -3.84 -17.66 -8.55
C PHE A 56 -4.87 -17.97 -9.63
N PRO A 57 -6.10 -17.48 -9.49
CA PRO A 57 -7.15 -17.74 -10.47
C PRO A 57 -6.85 -17.05 -11.80
N HIS A 58 -7.22 -17.71 -12.88
CA HIS A 58 -7.22 -17.13 -14.23
C HIS A 58 -8.58 -16.48 -14.51
N PHE A 59 -8.54 -15.27 -15.06
CA PHE A 59 -9.73 -14.53 -15.46
C PHE A 59 -9.85 -14.48 -16.98
N GLY A 60 -11.08 -14.47 -17.49
CA GLY A 60 -11.35 -14.24 -18.93
C GLY A 60 -11.22 -12.79 -19.38
N PHE A 61 -10.53 -11.94 -18.58
CA PHE A 61 -10.32 -10.52 -18.79
C PHE A 61 -9.03 -10.06 -18.10
N ASN A 62 -8.58 -8.86 -18.41
CA ASN A 62 -7.45 -8.19 -17.78
C ASN A 62 -7.90 -7.12 -16.78
N PHE A 63 -7.05 -6.80 -15.82
CA PHE A 63 -7.27 -5.72 -14.86
C PHE A 63 -6.78 -4.38 -15.40
N ASP A 64 -7.55 -3.32 -15.14
CA ASP A 64 -7.15 -1.93 -15.41
C ASP A 64 -6.17 -1.40 -14.37
N VAL A 65 -6.34 -1.84 -13.11
CA VAL A 65 -5.54 -1.37 -11.97
C VAL A 65 -5.17 -2.55 -11.08
N ILE A 66 -3.91 -2.59 -10.64
CA ILE A 66 -3.42 -3.55 -9.64
C ILE A 66 -2.93 -2.75 -8.43
N ILE A 67 -3.45 -3.07 -7.24
CA ILE A 67 -3.04 -2.47 -5.98
C ILE A 67 -2.48 -3.55 -5.07
N ASN A 68 -1.17 -3.52 -4.89
CA ASN A 68 -0.43 -4.43 -4.02
C ASN A 68 -0.42 -3.86 -2.59
N ASN A 69 -1.36 -4.32 -1.75
CA ASN A 69 -1.49 -3.85 -0.38
C ASN A 69 -1.24 -4.97 0.65
N ALA A 70 -1.49 -6.24 0.32
CA ALA A 70 -1.26 -7.34 1.26
C ALA A 70 0.14 -7.24 1.89
N GLY A 71 0.19 -7.30 3.21
CA GLY A 71 1.43 -7.14 3.94
C GLY A 71 1.30 -7.56 5.39
N THR A 72 2.46 -7.78 6.01
CA THR A 72 2.61 -8.11 7.42
C THR A 72 3.80 -7.36 8.00
N GLN A 73 4.02 -7.46 9.30
CA GLN A 73 5.11 -6.84 10.00
C GLN A 73 5.63 -7.80 11.09
N ASN A 74 6.95 -8.07 11.05
CA ASN A 74 7.63 -9.00 11.96
C ASN A 74 7.10 -10.45 11.88
N GLU A 75 6.76 -10.88 10.67
CA GLU A 75 6.40 -12.26 10.34
C GLU A 75 7.24 -12.74 9.14
N ASP A 76 6.61 -13.25 8.11
CA ASP A 76 7.24 -13.68 6.84
C ASP A 76 7.33 -12.51 5.84
N ASP A 77 7.93 -11.40 6.28
CA ASP A 77 7.87 -10.10 5.61
C ASP A 77 8.43 -10.14 4.19
N ILE A 78 9.55 -10.82 3.98
CA ILE A 78 10.17 -10.92 2.65
C ILE A 78 9.25 -11.65 1.66
N ASN A 79 8.65 -12.76 2.09
CA ASN A 79 7.82 -13.55 1.19
C ASN A 79 6.45 -12.93 0.95
N ILE A 80 5.88 -12.24 1.93
CA ILE A 80 4.57 -11.60 1.79
C ILE A 80 4.72 -10.22 1.13
N ASN A 81 5.50 -9.31 1.75
CA ASN A 81 5.53 -7.89 1.38
C ASN A 81 6.32 -7.63 0.09
N LEU A 82 7.29 -8.49 -0.27
CA LEU A 82 8.09 -8.31 -1.47
C LEU A 82 7.81 -9.41 -2.51
N ARG A 83 8.04 -10.69 -2.18
CA ARG A 83 7.83 -11.78 -3.13
C ARG A 83 6.37 -11.89 -3.57
N GLY A 84 5.42 -11.73 -2.65
CA GLY A 84 3.99 -11.72 -2.94
C GLY A 84 3.61 -10.61 -3.92
N VAL A 85 4.14 -9.40 -3.72
CA VAL A 85 3.93 -8.27 -4.63
C VAL A 85 4.45 -8.58 -6.04
N LEU A 86 5.68 -9.15 -6.13
CA LEU A 86 6.23 -9.59 -7.42
C LEU A 86 5.33 -10.65 -8.06
N ASN A 87 4.90 -11.66 -7.31
CA ASN A 87 4.06 -12.74 -7.82
C ASN A 87 2.75 -12.20 -8.40
N ILE A 88 2.04 -11.33 -7.67
CA ILE A 88 0.77 -10.73 -8.11
C ILE A 88 0.99 -9.88 -9.36
N THR A 89 1.97 -8.98 -9.32
CA THR A 89 2.22 -8.06 -10.42
C THR A 89 2.61 -8.82 -11.69
N GLU A 90 3.57 -9.75 -11.61
CA GLU A 90 4.02 -10.51 -12.78
C GLU A 90 2.96 -11.48 -13.33
N HIS A 91 2.00 -11.91 -12.51
CA HIS A 91 0.92 -12.78 -12.96
C HIS A 91 -0.20 -12.05 -13.68
N TYR A 92 -0.56 -10.85 -13.20
CA TYR A 92 -1.74 -10.11 -13.68
C TYR A 92 -1.42 -8.88 -14.54
N LEU A 93 -0.14 -8.51 -14.67
CA LEU A 93 0.26 -7.41 -15.55
C LEU A 93 -0.02 -7.75 -17.01
N SER A 94 -0.70 -6.84 -17.72
CA SER A 94 -1.07 -7.01 -19.12
C SER A 94 -0.96 -5.68 -19.87
N ASP A 95 -1.15 -5.71 -21.19
CA ASP A 95 -1.13 -4.51 -22.03
C ASP A 95 -2.34 -3.58 -21.82
N ASP A 96 -3.39 -4.05 -21.13
CA ASP A 96 -4.56 -3.25 -20.78
C ASP A 96 -4.39 -2.46 -19.48
N ILE A 97 -3.27 -2.65 -18.76
CA ILE A 97 -3.02 -1.99 -17.48
C ILE A 97 -3.01 -0.46 -17.63
N LYS A 98 -3.61 0.24 -16.68
CA LYS A 98 -3.61 1.70 -16.60
C LYS A 98 -2.78 2.20 -15.41
N SER A 99 -2.79 1.45 -14.31
CA SER A 99 -2.00 1.82 -13.15
C SER A 99 -1.65 0.62 -12.26
N VAL A 100 -0.44 0.64 -11.70
CA VAL A 100 0.00 -0.28 -10.64
C VAL A 100 0.37 0.56 -9.42
N LEU A 101 -0.10 0.14 -8.24
CA LEU A 101 0.22 0.80 -6.97
C LEU A 101 0.84 -0.21 -6.01
N MET A 102 1.93 0.21 -5.36
CA MET A 102 2.54 -0.49 -4.25
C MET A 102 2.20 0.23 -2.94
N ILE A 103 1.72 -0.48 -1.93
CA ILE A 103 1.59 0.07 -0.58
C ILE A 103 2.89 -0.21 0.16
N GLY A 104 3.71 0.82 0.22
CA GLY A 104 5.00 0.85 0.88
C GLY A 104 4.90 1.14 2.37
N SER A 105 5.99 1.69 2.92
CA SER A 105 6.08 2.16 4.31
C SER A 105 7.11 3.26 4.44
N ALA A 106 6.92 4.15 5.41
CA ALA A 106 7.92 5.12 5.85
C ALA A 106 9.26 4.44 6.23
N SER A 107 9.19 3.22 6.75
CA SER A 107 10.35 2.40 7.12
C SER A 107 11.30 2.11 5.96
N ALA A 108 10.80 2.11 4.71
CA ALA A 108 11.64 1.98 3.52
C ALA A 108 12.60 3.15 3.33
N HIS A 109 12.28 4.30 3.89
CA HIS A 109 13.05 5.55 3.80
C HIS A 109 13.89 5.80 5.05
N SER A 110 13.35 5.51 6.24
CA SER A 110 14.03 5.77 7.53
C SER A 110 14.97 4.64 7.94
N GLY A 111 14.68 3.40 7.53
CA GLY A 111 15.38 2.21 8.00
C GLY A 111 14.98 1.77 9.40
N ASP A 112 13.98 2.40 10.01
CA ASP A 112 13.46 2.01 11.31
C ASP A 112 12.52 0.82 11.20
N GLU A 113 12.29 0.12 12.29
CA GLU A 113 11.46 -1.07 12.49
C GLU A 113 12.22 -2.40 12.27
N PHE A 114 11.48 -3.49 12.00
CA PHE A 114 12.02 -4.85 11.91
C PHE A 114 12.87 -5.04 10.64
N PRO A 115 14.03 -5.71 10.71
CA PRO A 115 14.97 -5.79 9.59
C PRO A 115 14.38 -6.34 8.30
N GLU A 116 13.62 -7.44 8.35
CA GLU A 116 13.00 -8.03 7.15
C GLU A 116 11.87 -7.16 6.62
N TYR A 117 11.13 -6.50 7.49
CA TYR A 117 10.10 -5.53 7.09
C TYR A 117 10.72 -4.37 6.31
N VAL A 118 11.74 -3.72 6.89
CA VAL A 118 12.49 -2.64 6.23
C VAL A 118 13.04 -3.10 4.88
N ALA A 119 13.71 -4.26 4.84
CA ALA A 119 14.27 -4.79 3.60
C ALA A 119 13.18 -5.05 2.54
N SER A 120 12.04 -5.64 2.96
CA SER A 120 10.92 -5.92 2.07
C SER A 120 10.31 -4.66 1.47
N LYS A 121 10.05 -3.64 2.30
CA LYS A 121 9.46 -2.38 1.87
C LYS A 121 10.44 -1.53 1.06
N SER A 122 11.73 -1.54 1.41
CA SER A 122 12.78 -0.88 0.58
C SER A 122 12.91 -1.52 -0.80
N GLY A 123 12.74 -2.83 -0.92
CA GLY A 123 12.71 -3.54 -2.20
C GLY A 123 11.61 -3.04 -3.14
N LEU A 124 10.46 -2.62 -2.59
CA LEU A 124 9.36 -2.08 -3.37
C LEU A 124 9.70 -0.75 -4.06
N LEU A 125 10.58 0.09 -3.47
CA LEU A 125 11.00 1.35 -4.08
C LEU A 125 11.70 1.12 -5.43
N GLY A 126 12.59 0.12 -5.49
CA GLY A 126 13.25 -0.28 -6.72
C GLY A 126 12.30 -0.95 -7.70
N TYR A 127 11.43 -1.83 -7.22
CA TYR A 127 10.47 -2.55 -8.04
C TYR A 127 9.42 -1.61 -8.67
N THR A 128 8.94 -0.61 -7.93
CA THR A 128 8.06 0.45 -8.46
C THR A 128 8.65 1.10 -9.72
N LYS A 129 9.93 1.50 -9.67
CA LYS A 129 10.63 2.10 -10.80
C LYS A 129 10.82 1.12 -11.96
N ASN A 130 11.07 -0.16 -11.67
CA ASN A 130 11.17 -1.21 -12.69
C ASN A 130 9.85 -1.38 -13.43
N VAL A 131 8.74 -1.56 -12.72
CA VAL A 131 7.40 -1.70 -13.31
C VAL A 131 7.04 -0.45 -14.10
N ALA A 132 7.24 0.75 -13.54
CA ALA A 132 6.96 2.02 -14.22
C ALA A 132 7.64 2.11 -15.60
N ARG A 133 8.92 1.72 -15.69
CA ARG A 133 9.64 1.70 -16.98
C ARG A 133 9.05 0.70 -17.98
N ARG A 134 8.63 -0.46 -17.50
CA ARG A 134 8.10 -1.54 -18.35
C ARG A 134 6.76 -1.17 -18.97
N ILE A 135 5.89 -0.47 -18.23
CA ILE A 135 4.54 -0.12 -18.69
C ILE A 135 4.42 1.30 -19.28
N ALA A 136 5.50 2.08 -19.29
CA ALA A 136 5.48 3.46 -19.77
C ALA A 136 5.01 3.58 -21.24
N HIS A 137 5.33 2.60 -22.09
CA HIS A 137 4.90 2.58 -23.51
C HIS A 137 3.37 2.43 -23.65
N LEU A 138 2.66 1.94 -22.63
CA LEU A 138 1.21 1.83 -22.54
C LEU A 138 0.55 3.12 -22.03
N GLN A 139 1.30 4.18 -21.73
CA GLN A 139 0.84 5.38 -21.02
C GLN A 139 0.27 5.06 -19.62
N ALA A 140 0.69 3.93 -19.05
CA ALA A 140 0.31 3.47 -17.72
C ALA A 140 1.29 3.98 -16.65
N THR A 141 0.82 4.06 -15.40
CA THR A 141 1.62 4.55 -14.27
C THR A 141 1.91 3.45 -13.25
N CYS A 142 3.06 3.51 -12.61
CA CYS A 142 3.35 2.70 -11.43
C CYS A 142 4.01 3.57 -10.36
N ASN A 143 3.42 3.63 -9.17
CA ASN A 143 3.92 4.43 -8.06
C ASN A 143 3.84 3.64 -6.75
N SER A 144 4.52 4.12 -5.70
CA SER A 144 4.39 3.64 -4.33
C SER A 144 3.79 4.73 -3.43
N LEU A 145 2.94 4.33 -2.50
CA LEU A 145 2.48 5.15 -1.38
C LEU A 145 3.12 4.58 -0.11
N ASP A 146 4.07 5.32 0.45
CA ASP A 146 4.88 4.89 1.57
C ASP A 146 4.36 5.57 2.84
N PHE A 147 3.39 4.92 3.48
CA PHE A 147 2.70 5.47 4.62
C PHE A 147 3.54 5.39 5.90
N GLY A 148 3.42 6.45 6.74
CA GLY A 148 3.76 6.41 8.15
C GLY A 148 2.65 5.73 8.97
N GLY A 149 2.42 6.17 10.20
CA GLY A 149 1.39 5.61 11.05
C GLY A 149 -0.02 5.74 10.48
N VAL A 150 -0.74 4.61 10.42
CA VAL A 150 -2.15 4.50 10.02
C VAL A 150 -2.90 3.71 11.09
N PHE A 151 -4.11 4.13 11.46
CA PHE A 151 -4.96 3.44 12.42
C PHE A 151 -5.50 2.13 11.84
N THR A 152 -4.75 1.03 12.06
CA THR A 152 -5.10 -0.30 11.58
C THR A 152 -4.89 -1.35 12.66
N GLU A 153 -5.44 -2.54 12.44
CA GLU A 153 -5.24 -3.69 13.32
C GLU A 153 -3.76 -4.10 13.42
N LEU A 154 -2.98 -3.88 12.36
CA LEU A 154 -1.54 -4.16 12.34
C LEU A 154 -0.79 -3.33 13.40
N ASN A 155 -1.26 -2.12 13.65
CA ASN A 155 -0.65 -1.18 14.60
C ASN A 155 -1.24 -1.25 16.02
N ARG A 156 -2.11 -2.24 16.31
CA ARG A 156 -2.67 -2.46 17.66
C ARG A 156 -1.63 -2.47 18.77
N PRO A 157 -0.48 -3.15 18.63
CA PRO A 157 0.53 -3.15 19.70
C PRO A 157 1.00 -1.77 20.13
N ILE A 158 0.99 -0.80 19.21
CA ILE A 158 1.33 0.60 19.50
C ILE A 158 0.13 1.34 20.09
N LEU A 159 -1.06 1.14 19.49
CA LEU A 159 -2.27 1.86 19.87
C LEU A 159 -2.77 1.47 21.27
N ASP A 160 -2.53 0.23 21.69
CA ASP A 160 -2.94 -0.28 22.99
C ASP A 160 -1.88 0.02 24.09
N ASP A 161 -0.71 0.58 23.75
CA ASP A 161 0.34 1.04 24.67
C ASP A 161 0.36 2.58 24.73
N GLU A 162 -0.23 3.13 25.78
CA GLU A 162 -0.35 4.59 25.99
C GLU A 162 1.01 5.30 26.05
N ASP A 163 2.03 4.68 26.63
CA ASP A 163 3.36 5.27 26.73
C ASP A 163 4.10 5.24 25.39
N CYS A 164 3.93 4.16 24.62
CA CYS A 164 4.44 4.07 23.25
C CYS A 164 3.76 5.14 22.36
N TRP A 165 2.44 5.21 22.44
CA TRP A 165 1.66 6.22 21.71
C TRP A 165 2.10 7.65 22.01
N LYS A 166 2.28 8.01 23.30
CA LYS A 166 2.77 9.34 23.68
C LYS A 166 4.13 9.66 23.10
N LYS A 167 5.05 8.68 23.10
CA LYS A 167 6.40 8.86 22.53
C LYS A 167 6.33 9.11 21.02
N ILE A 168 5.53 8.33 20.30
CA ILE A 168 5.34 8.50 18.85
C ILE A 168 4.74 9.88 18.56
N MET A 169 3.68 10.25 19.27
CA MET A 169 3.06 11.57 19.09
C MET A 169 4.00 12.73 19.44
N ALA A 170 4.93 12.52 20.37
CA ALA A 170 5.94 13.55 20.68
C ALA A 170 6.84 13.87 19.49
N VAL A 171 7.18 12.87 18.67
CA VAL A 171 8.05 13.03 17.50
C VAL A 171 7.29 13.19 16.17
N THR A 172 5.99 12.96 16.12
CA THR A 172 5.15 13.17 14.93
C THR A 172 4.74 14.65 14.86
N PRO A 173 5.19 15.44 13.87
CA PRO A 173 4.92 16.87 13.80
C PRO A 173 3.44 17.23 13.77
N MET A 174 2.62 16.51 12.98
CA MET A 174 1.18 16.76 12.88
C MET A 174 0.37 16.20 14.07
N LYS A 175 1.01 15.51 15.03
CA LYS A 175 0.37 14.97 16.25
C LYS A 175 -0.82 14.08 15.98
N ARG A 176 -0.81 13.36 14.88
CA ARG A 176 -1.84 12.38 14.51
C ARG A 176 -1.28 11.29 13.61
N TRP A 177 -1.95 10.18 13.56
CA TRP A 177 -1.85 9.21 12.50
C TRP A 177 -2.98 9.39 11.47
N MET A 178 -2.86 8.69 10.38
CA MET A 178 -3.81 8.72 9.26
C MET A 178 -4.92 7.68 9.48
N GLU A 179 -6.14 8.02 9.10
CA GLU A 179 -7.23 7.04 8.99
C GLU A 179 -7.07 6.21 7.72
N PRO A 180 -7.50 4.93 7.69
CA PRO A 180 -7.45 4.10 6.49
C PRO A 180 -8.16 4.72 5.27
N GLU A 181 -9.22 5.48 5.50
CA GLU A 181 -9.98 6.19 4.47
C GLU A 181 -9.15 7.30 3.81
N GLU A 182 -8.28 7.99 4.56
CA GLU A 182 -7.35 8.97 4.00
C GLU A 182 -6.31 8.29 3.09
N ALA A 183 -5.80 7.12 3.49
CA ALA A 183 -4.92 6.30 2.65
C ALA A 183 -5.62 5.85 1.35
N ALA A 184 -6.91 5.53 1.43
CA ALA A 184 -7.73 5.15 0.28
C ALA A 184 -7.92 6.32 -0.72
N GLU A 185 -8.08 7.56 -0.24
CA GLU A 185 -8.13 8.75 -1.11
C GLU A 185 -6.82 8.94 -1.88
N TRP A 186 -5.67 8.77 -1.22
CA TRP A 186 -4.37 8.80 -1.89
C TRP A 186 -4.24 7.69 -2.94
N ALA A 187 -4.66 6.46 -2.63
CA ALA A 187 -4.62 5.35 -3.56
C ALA A 187 -5.48 5.64 -4.81
N TYR A 188 -6.68 6.19 -4.61
CA TYR A 188 -7.58 6.58 -5.70
C TYR A 188 -6.96 7.70 -6.56
N PHE A 189 -6.44 8.74 -5.92
CA PHE A 189 -5.77 9.85 -6.64
C PHE A 189 -4.62 9.34 -7.51
N VAL A 190 -3.72 8.54 -6.95
CA VAL A 190 -2.51 8.08 -7.65
C VAL A 190 -2.82 7.12 -8.79
N THR A 191 -3.87 6.31 -8.67
CA THR A 191 -4.19 5.28 -9.68
C THR A 191 -5.21 5.71 -10.72
N VAL A 192 -6.13 6.62 -10.37
CA VAL A 192 -7.27 7.00 -11.24
C VAL A 192 -7.12 8.41 -11.78
N ILE A 193 -6.78 9.37 -10.93
CA ILE A 193 -6.75 10.80 -11.28
C ILE A 193 -5.41 11.19 -11.89
N ASN A 194 -4.31 10.72 -11.31
CA ASN A 194 -2.96 10.98 -11.80
C ASN A 194 -2.73 10.40 -13.19
N LYS A 195 -2.12 11.19 -14.09
CA LYS A 195 -1.79 10.76 -15.47
C LYS A 195 -0.32 10.97 -15.84
N GLY A 196 0.44 11.70 -15.05
CA GLY A 196 1.81 12.09 -15.42
C GLY A 196 2.89 11.62 -14.43
N MET A 197 2.51 11.32 -13.20
CA MET A 197 3.45 10.85 -12.19
C MET A 197 3.60 9.33 -12.29
N THR A 198 4.83 8.85 -12.52
CA THR A 198 5.15 7.43 -12.59
C THR A 198 6.60 7.17 -12.12
N GLY A 199 6.82 6.06 -11.43
CA GLY A 199 8.10 5.70 -10.84
C GLY A 199 8.38 6.42 -9.52
N GLU A 200 7.40 7.12 -8.96
CA GLU A 200 7.54 7.89 -7.73
C GLU A 200 7.18 7.06 -6.49
N CYS A 201 7.91 7.35 -5.41
CA CYS A 201 7.70 6.76 -4.10
C CYS A 201 7.29 7.88 -3.15
N LEU A 202 5.99 8.00 -2.89
CA LEU A 202 5.41 9.11 -2.16
C LEU A 202 5.40 8.83 -0.66
N TRP A 203 6.20 9.55 0.07
CA TRP A 203 6.30 9.41 1.52
C TRP A 203 5.23 10.24 2.24
N ILE A 204 4.18 9.59 2.74
CA ILE A 204 3.01 10.21 3.37
C ILE A 204 2.96 9.80 4.84
N ASN A 205 3.47 10.65 5.74
CA ASN A 205 3.84 10.25 7.09
C ASN A 205 3.53 11.29 8.17
N ASN A 206 2.62 12.22 7.95
CA ASN A 206 2.27 13.27 8.92
C ASN A 206 3.48 14.05 9.46
N GLY A 207 4.55 14.13 8.66
CA GLY A 207 5.78 14.84 8.98
C GLY A 207 6.82 14.05 9.78
N GLU A 208 6.61 12.75 10.04
CA GLU A 208 7.56 11.92 10.79
C GLU A 208 8.98 11.94 10.21
N GLY A 209 9.11 12.05 8.87
CA GLY A 209 10.39 12.18 8.19
C GLY A 209 11.06 13.55 8.30
N LEU A 210 10.41 14.54 8.89
CA LEU A 210 10.98 15.90 9.06
C LEU A 210 11.83 16.05 10.33
N ILE A 211 12.17 14.96 11.00
CA ILE A 211 13.03 15.01 12.18
C ILE A 211 14.40 15.50 11.76
N ASN A 212 14.75 16.72 12.19
CA ASN A 212 16.03 17.35 11.95
C ASN A 212 16.68 17.77 13.28
N ASN A 213 17.84 17.22 13.57
CA ASN A 213 18.65 17.57 14.74
C ASN A 213 19.55 18.77 14.47
N PHE A 214 19.39 19.45 13.34
CA PHE A 214 20.18 20.63 13.01
C PHE A 214 19.78 21.81 13.91
N ILE A 215 20.78 22.37 14.62
CA ILE A 215 20.63 23.54 15.49
C ILE A 215 21.34 24.71 14.80
N PHE A 216 20.59 25.74 14.49
CA PHE A 216 21.15 27.00 13.97
C PHE A 216 21.11 28.08 15.06
N PRO A 217 22.25 28.77 15.38
CA PRO A 217 22.26 29.83 16.38
C PRO A 217 21.25 30.93 16.04
N GLY A 218 20.37 31.26 16.98
CA GLY A 218 19.32 32.26 16.80
C GLY A 218 18.03 31.76 16.17
N TYR A 219 17.91 30.46 15.85
CA TYR A 219 16.66 29.83 15.43
C TYR A 219 16.10 28.98 16.57
N SER A 220 14.97 29.38 17.12
CA SER A 220 14.19 28.59 18.08
C SER A 220 13.10 27.85 17.34
N LYS A 221 13.00 26.52 17.57
CA LYS A 221 11.88 25.70 17.09
C LYS A 221 10.63 26.03 17.86
#